data_9b9d6361b87078f57ea46af2a043c540
#
_entry.id   9b9d6361b87078f57ea46af2a043c540
#
_cell.length_a   1.000
_cell.length_b   1.000
_cell.length_c   1.000
_cell.angle_alpha   90.00
_cell.angle_beta   90.00
_cell.angle_gamma   90.00
#
_symmetry.space_group_name_H-M   'P 1'
#
loop_
_entity.id
_entity.type
_entity.pdbx_description
1 polymer ?
#
loop_
_entity_poly.entity_id
_entity_poly.type
_entity_poly.pdbx_seq_one_letter_code
_entity_poly.pdbx_strand_id
1 'polypeptide(L)'
;MRIKSLFLSMLVGMAFVGCSSEKELNGGGTDPVKGGTGYVAVNIVQPKTVGTRATGDFENGDAAENNASEGLFFIFDASGKVHNVNGKSSQRIKLAGSGTTESPAVERIYNAILLIDGVKDNPTGAKQIVCILNAPAGLETGVTNLSDLQAKVEDYCTGKTEDGKFVMSNSVYYDGDNLIVATPVKAENVKKSASEALNNPVDIYVERVVAKVRAKQKIGGITNNVVKITVDGVEHSYTINIDGIALSNRSDKAYLLKSLTGYSNNKWTWNDKTNFRSFWEVMPGKKDGADQVTVQKVSWNDIDGDGHYNAEATPGNYCFTQYILPNTFEKTGDVINTSIMVAAHLTETVDGTTKNADLVWIRGGYTTDKGALNVIASAVQTKFAYYKKTGESSYKELEFSDFEWKGETGVGYSCYAQLKTEFGTDNKIYEFTGVTPAEVTDGVSKVNNYLQSKDNSLYARKYTDGKSYYFVEIEHVAATGSGETATPAINGIVRNHIYDLTLNSIAGPGIPVFNPADKNIPQEPKDENLYFLGARVNVLDWRIVSQGVEFDNGIKK
;
A
#
# COMPACT_ATOMS: atom_id res chain seq x y z
N MET A 1 -9.45 37.92 11.30
CA MET A 1 -9.72 37.95 12.74
C MET A 1 -8.53 37.28 13.44
N ARG A 2 -7.71 38.07 14.12
CA ARG A 2 -6.45 37.56 14.73
C ARG A 2 -6.82 36.79 15.99
N ILE A 3 -6.65 35.50 16.00
CA ILE A 3 -6.72 34.70 17.22
C ILE A 3 -5.37 34.86 17.93
N LYS A 4 -5.36 35.68 18.94
CA LYS A 4 -4.26 35.73 19.90
C LYS A 4 -4.34 34.44 20.73
N SER A 5 -3.33 33.61 20.60
CA SER A 5 -3.12 32.44 21.45
C SER A 5 -2.92 32.91 22.89
N LEU A 6 -3.88 32.62 23.74
CA LEU A 6 -3.71 32.73 25.17
C LEU A 6 -3.08 31.43 25.67
N PHE A 7 -1.76 31.33 25.62
CA PHE A 7 -1.06 30.31 26.37
C PHE A 7 -0.91 30.78 27.81
N LEU A 8 -1.78 30.28 28.66
CA LEU A 8 -1.64 30.40 30.10
C LEU A 8 -0.54 29.43 30.52
N SER A 9 0.63 29.95 30.85
CA SER A 9 1.74 29.19 31.40
C SER A 9 1.35 28.66 32.78
N MET A 10 0.91 27.40 32.81
CA MET A 10 0.83 26.65 34.07
C MET A 10 2.22 26.08 34.34
N LEU A 11 2.90 26.74 35.25
CA LEU A 11 4.18 26.31 35.80
C LEU A 11 3.91 25.08 36.69
N VAL A 12 3.83 23.90 36.10
CA VAL A 12 3.90 22.66 36.87
C VAL A 12 5.37 22.43 37.13
N GLY A 13 5.77 22.66 38.37
CA GLY A 13 7.11 22.31 38.87
C GLY A 13 7.31 20.81 38.80
N MET A 14 7.70 20.30 37.65
CA MET A 14 8.34 18.99 37.58
C MET A 14 9.76 19.16 38.02
N ALA A 15 10.07 18.60 39.17
CA ALA A 15 11.43 18.38 39.60
C ALA A 15 12.13 17.52 38.52
N PHE A 16 12.92 18.18 37.67
CA PHE A 16 13.92 17.52 36.84
C PHE A 16 14.99 16.95 37.75
N VAL A 17 14.74 15.75 38.28
CA VAL A 17 15.79 14.93 38.82
C VAL A 17 16.42 14.21 37.63
N GLY A 18 17.39 14.84 37.09
CA GLY A 18 18.15 14.37 35.95
C GLY A 18 18.81 15.54 35.26
N CYS A 19 19.51 16.38 36.03
CA CYS A 19 20.62 17.14 35.47
C CYS A 19 21.58 16.11 34.90
N SER A 20 21.47 15.76 33.61
CA SER A 20 22.69 15.43 32.90
C SER A 20 23.57 16.67 33.06
N SER A 21 24.64 16.53 33.81
CA SER A 21 25.65 17.57 33.91
C SER A 21 26.02 18.00 32.48
N GLU A 22 26.43 19.25 32.28
CA GLU A 22 26.96 19.75 30.99
C GLU A 22 28.02 18.80 30.37
N LYS A 23 28.60 17.88 31.18
CA LYS A 23 29.52 16.83 30.76
C LYS A 23 28.88 15.65 29.99
N GLU A 24 27.58 15.35 30.18
CA GLU A 24 26.91 14.27 29.43
C GLU A 24 26.37 14.75 28.08
N LEU A 25 26.15 16.04 27.89
CA LEU A 25 25.89 16.67 26.59
C LEU A 25 27.13 16.75 25.71
N ASN A 26 28.34 16.68 26.32
CA ASN A 26 29.60 16.54 25.62
C ASN A 26 29.93 15.06 25.45
N GLY A 27 29.42 14.40 24.42
CA GLY A 27 29.90 13.07 24.04
C GLY A 27 31.42 13.03 23.87
N GLY A 28 32.14 12.70 24.97
CA GLY A 28 33.49 12.23 25.02
C GLY A 28 34.57 12.95 24.19
N GLY A 29 34.79 14.24 24.40
CA GLY A 29 35.91 14.95 23.78
C GLY A 29 36.23 16.22 24.58
N THR A 30 37.42 16.29 25.18
CA THR A 30 37.89 17.39 26.02
C THR A 30 38.47 18.57 25.23
N ASP A 31 37.97 18.89 24.04
CA ASP A 31 38.40 20.10 23.33
C ASP A 31 37.49 21.28 23.68
N PRO A 32 38.05 22.41 24.10
CA PRO A 32 37.29 23.61 24.38
C PRO A 32 36.64 24.13 23.11
N VAL A 33 35.31 24.30 23.15
CA VAL A 33 34.51 24.87 22.06
C VAL A 33 35.08 26.26 21.71
N LYS A 34 35.70 26.37 20.55
CA LYS A 34 36.22 27.64 20.05
C LYS A 34 35.10 28.50 19.54
N GLY A 35 34.78 29.58 20.28
CA GLY A 35 33.90 30.65 19.81
C GLY A 35 32.44 30.54 20.21
N GLY A 36 32.08 30.73 21.45
CA GLY A 36 30.72 30.93 21.98
C GLY A 36 29.69 29.87 21.54
N THR A 37 29.33 28.98 22.42
CA THR A 37 28.26 27.98 22.21
C THR A 37 26.90 28.63 22.41
N GLY A 38 25.97 28.43 21.46
CA GLY A 38 24.56 28.75 21.61
C GLY A 38 23.70 27.50 21.79
N TYR A 39 22.51 27.70 22.28
CA TYR A 39 21.52 26.65 22.51
C TYR A 39 20.22 26.98 21.80
N VAL A 40 19.61 25.97 21.19
CA VAL A 40 18.24 26.03 20.68
C VAL A 40 17.46 24.90 21.33
N ALA A 41 16.39 25.25 22.03
CA ALA A 41 15.41 24.27 22.46
C ALA A 41 14.40 24.01 21.35
N VAL A 42 14.00 22.77 21.19
CA VAL A 42 13.00 22.35 20.22
C VAL A 42 11.89 21.58 20.94
N ASN A 43 10.66 21.87 20.58
CA ASN A 43 9.50 21.04 20.85
C ASN A 43 9.22 20.21 19.59
N ILE A 44 9.31 18.91 19.70
CA ILE A 44 8.97 18.00 18.60
C ILE A 44 7.49 17.65 18.79
N VAL A 45 6.66 18.13 17.90
CA VAL A 45 5.21 18.06 18.00
C VAL A 45 4.71 17.00 17.01
N GLN A 46 4.04 15.98 17.53
CA GLN A 46 3.22 15.07 16.73
C GLN A 46 1.80 15.64 16.70
N PRO A 47 1.41 16.31 15.65
CA PRO A 47 0.16 17.04 15.66
C PRO A 47 -1.03 16.13 15.37
N LYS A 48 -2.09 16.40 16.09
CA LYS A 48 -3.44 15.99 15.76
C LYS A 48 -4.01 17.03 14.82
N THR A 49 -4.37 16.67 13.61
CA THR A 49 -4.87 17.66 12.65
C THR A 49 -6.34 17.99 12.91
N VAL A 50 -6.63 19.24 13.13
CA VAL A 50 -8.01 19.76 13.15
C VAL A 50 -8.31 20.26 11.74
N GLY A 51 -8.96 19.47 10.93
CA GLY A 51 -9.36 19.83 9.58
C GLY A 51 -10.85 20.23 9.52
N THR A 52 -11.16 21.28 8.77
CA THR A 52 -12.49 21.86 8.61
C THR A 52 -13.37 21.16 7.57
N ARG A 53 -13.02 19.99 7.08
CA ARG A 53 -13.87 19.24 6.14
C ARG A 53 -14.27 17.89 6.71
N ALA A 54 -15.59 17.73 6.80
CA ALA A 54 -16.36 16.59 7.26
C ALA A 54 -15.91 16.09 8.65
N THR A 55 -16.84 15.86 9.51
CA THR A 55 -16.72 15.21 10.81
C THR A 55 -16.03 13.85 10.68
N GLY A 56 -14.74 13.86 10.43
CA GLY A 56 -13.89 12.68 10.44
C GLY A 56 -13.36 12.49 11.86
N ASP A 57 -13.46 11.30 12.39
CA ASP A 57 -12.90 10.98 13.70
C ASP A 57 -11.37 10.93 13.57
N PHE A 58 -10.65 11.58 14.46
CA PHE A 58 -9.21 11.42 14.59
C PHE A 58 -8.95 10.24 15.52
N GLU A 59 -8.00 9.39 15.17
CA GLU A 59 -7.55 8.35 16.05
C GLU A 59 -6.11 8.64 16.48
N ASN A 60 -5.87 8.62 17.79
CA ASN A 60 -4.52 8.68 18.30
C ASN A 60 -3.83 7.36 17.93
N GLY A 61 -2.58 7.43 17.51
CA GLY A 61 -1.76 6.24 17.43
C GLY A 61 -1.66 5.58 18.81
N ASP A 62 -1.52 4.26 18.83
CA ASP A 62 -1.27 3.58 20.08
C ASP A 62 0.12 3.94 20.65
N ALA A 63 0.42 3.47 21.87
CA ALA A 63 1.66 3.82 22.54
C ALA A 63 2.90 3.40 21.74
N ALA A 64 2.83 2.30 21.01
CA ALA A 64 3.93 1.82 20.17
C ALA A 64 4.12 2.70 18.94
N GLU A 65 3.04 3.12 18.30
CA GLU A 65 3.05 3.99 17.12
C GLU A 65 3.59 5.40 17.42
N ASN A 66 3.50 5.84 18.67
CA ASN A 66 3.88 7.17 19.14
C ASN A 66 5.23 7.20 19.83
N ASN A 67 5.88 6.05 20.01
CA ASN A 67 7.12 5.98 20.78
C ASN A 67 8.31 6.49 19.98
N ALA A 68 9.04 7.46 20.53
CA ALA A 68 10.32 7.89 20.03
C ALA A 68 11.35 7.88 21.16
N SER A 69 12.43 7.11 20.98
CA SER A 69 13.51 7.00 21.96
C SER A 69 14.64 7.97 21.69
N GLU A 70 14.79 8.40 20.44
CA GLU A 70 15.83 9.34 20.02
C GLU A 70 15.40 10.19 18.83
N GLY A 71 16.01 11.37 18.71
CA GLY A 71 15.92 12.27 17.58
C GLY A 71 17.30 12.50 16.96
N LEU A 72 17.36 12.42 15.63
CA LEU A 72 18.51 12.82 14.83
C LEU A 72 18.22 14.19 14.25
N PHE A 73 19.06 15.18 14.58
CA PHE A 73 18.85 16.57 14.18
C PHE A 73 19.94 17.03 13.23
N PHE A 74 19.52 17.69 12.17
CA PHE A 74 20.36 18.43 11.26
C PHE A 74 20.03 19.91 11.33
N ILE A 75 21.05 20.73 11.42
CA ILE A 75 20.92 22.18 11.39
C ILE A 75 21.50 22.68 10.06
N PHE A 76 20.79 23.56 9.40
CA PHE A 76 21.19 24.12 8.11
C PHE A 76 21.29 25.64 8.20
N ASP A 77 22.19 26.22 7.40
CA ASP A 77 22.26 27.66 7.15
C ASP A 77 21.20 28.10 6.14
N ALA A 78 21.16 29.37 5.81
CA ALA A 78 20.20 29.95 4.88
C ALA A 78 20.38 29.42 3.43
N SER A 79 21.53 28.87 3.08
CA SER A 79 21.79 28.25 1.78
C SER A 79 21.41 26.77 1.71
N GLY A 80 20.97 26.21 2.83
CA GLY A 80 20.68 24.77 2.98
C GLY A 80 21.91 23.91 3.22
N LYS A 81 23.07 24.51 3.47
CA LYS A 81 24.29 23.78 3.85
C LYS A 81 24.24 23.40 5.31
N VAL A 82 24.72 22.18 5.65
CA VAL A 82 24.81 21.73 7.04
C VAL A 82 25.67 22.68 7.86
N HIS A 83 25.11 23.13 8.98
CA HIS A 83 25.81 23.85 10.02
C HIS A 83 26.42 22.83 10.99
N ASN A 84 27.72 22.60 10.87
CA ASN A 84 28.43 21.66 11.73
C ASN A 84 28.50 22.17 13.16
N VAL A 85 28.30 21.26 14.11
CA VAL A 85 28.44 21.53 15.54
C VAL A 85 29.49 20.57 16.10
N ASN A 86 30.56 21.12 16.70
CA ASN A 86 31.71 20.32 17.18
C ASN A 86 32.27 19.39 16.07
N GLY A 87 32.31 19.86 14.81
CA GLY A 87 32.80 19.11 13.68
C GLY A 87 31.86 17.98 13.19
N LYS A 88 30.66 17.85 13.77
CA LYS A 88 29.64 16.87 13.36
C LYS A 88 28.53 17.53 12.54
N SER A 89 28.07 16.82 11.51
CA SER A 89 27.00 17.28 10.63
C SER A 89 25.59 17.10 11.25
N SER A 90 25.48 16.34 12.34
CA SER A 90 24.20 16.05 12.99
C SER A 90 24.37 15.83 14.49
N GLN A 91 23.26 15.94 15.21
CA GLN A 91 23.19 15.65 16.64
C GLN A 91 22.15 14.56 16.87
N ARG A 92 22.56 13.43 17.47
CA ARG A 92 21.67 12.33 17.87
C ARG A 92 21.43 12.45 19.37
N ILE A 93 20.18 12.72 19.75
CA ILE A 93 19.79 13.03 21.13
C ILE A 93 18.77 12.00 21.60
N LYS A 94 19.03 11.38 22.75
CA LYS A 94 18.03 10.56 23.44
C LYS A 94 16.93 11.47 23.97
N LEU A 95 15.70 11.11 23.67
CA LEU A 95 14.52 11.84 24.12
C LEU A 95 14.13 11.31 25.51
N ALA A 96 14.05 12.18 26.49
CA ALA A 96 13.64 11.83 27.84
C ALA A 96 12.10 11.88 27.95
N GLY A 97 11.51 10.79 28.44
CA GLY A 97 10.12 10.74 28.87
C GLY A 97 9.10 10.49 27.76
N SER A 98 7.96 9.97 28.16
CA SER A 98 6.77 9.93 27.33
C SER A 98 6.20 11.34 27.26
N GLY A 99 6.15 11.93 26.07
CA GLY A 99 5.45 13.19 25.88
C GLY A 99 4.03 13.09 26.40
N THR A 100 3.59 14.08 27.18
CA THR A 100 2.21 14.20 27.63
C THR A 100 1.42 15.00 26.62
N THR A 101 0.21 14.57 26.29
CA THR A 101 -0.73 15.33 25.46
C THR A 101 -1.73 16.02 26.33
N GLU A 102 -1.84 17.32 26.21
CA GLU A 102 -2.90 18.09 26.87
C GLU A 102 -3.73 18.92 25.87
N SER A 103 -3.47 18.77 24.57
CA SER A 103 -4.19 19.52 23.55
C SER A 103 -4.94 18.58 22.61
N PRO A 104 -6.18 18.85 22.28
CA PRO A 104 -6.93 18.05 21.29
C PRO A 104 -6.29 18.06 19.89
N ALA A 105 -5.32 18.94 19.63
CA ALA A 105 -4.63 19.06 18.34
C ALA A 105 -3.23 18.45 18.31
N VAL A 106 -2.75 17.86 19.42
CA VAL A 106 -1.39 17.33 19.53
C VAL A 106 -1.44 15.94 20.13
N GLU A 107 -0.78 15.00 19.50
CA GLU A 107 -0.72 13.62 19.95
C GLU A 107 0.37 13.41 21.01
N ARG A 108 1.58 13.92 20.74
CA ARG A 108 2.70 13.94 21.70
C ARG A 108 3.64 15.12 21.49
N ILE A 109 4.34 15.51 22.55
CA ILE A 109 5.41 16.50 22.50
C ILE A 109 6.65 15.90 23.16
N TYR A 110 7.76 15.97 22.45
CA TYR A 110 9.09 15.67 23.00
C TYR A 110 9.90 16.96 23.01
N ASN A 111 10.79 17.12 23.99
CA ASN A 111 11.66 18.27 24.09
C ASN A 111 13.12 17.84 23.91
N ALA A 112 13.88 18.65 23.20
CA ALA A 112 15.33 18.48 23.08
C ALA A 112 16.04 19.84 23.10
N ILE A 113 17.31 19.84 23.47
CA ILE A 113 18.18 21.01 23.42
C ILE A 113 19.32 20.70 22.46
N LEU A 114 19.47 21.55 21.44
CA LEU A 114 20.51 21.44 20.45
C LEU A 114 21.60 22.45 20.71
N LEU A 115 22.86 22.05 20.45
CA LEU A 115 24.00 22.94 20.48
C LEU A 115 24.18 23.64 19.13
N ILE A 116 24.64 24.86 19.13
CA ILE A 116 25.01 25.63 17.94
C ILE A 116 26.38 26.27 18.17
N ASP A 117 27.31 26.07 17.23
CA ASP A 117 28.61 26.69 17.29
C ASP A 117 28.63 28.07 16.67
N GLY A 118 29.58 28.92 17.07
CA GLY A 118 29.84 30.20 16.44
C GLY A 118 28.87 31.31 16.81
N VAL A 119 28.14 31.17 17.90
CA VAL A 119 27.25 32.22 18.42
C VAL A 119 28.13 33.31 19.11
N LYS A 120 28.64 34.24 18.29
CA LYS A 120 29.00 35.57 18.76
C LYS A 120 27.72 36.38 18.86
N ASP A 121 27.76 37.57 19.36
CA ASP A 121 26.61 38.43 19.68
C ASP A 121 25.47 38.50 18.64
N ASN A 122 25.59 37.79 17.52
CA ASN A 122 24.55 37.65 16.49
C ASN A 122 24.56 36.22 15.92
N PRO A 123 23.56 35.37 16.21
CA PRO A 123 23.49 33.99 15.73
C PRO A 123 23.21 33.98 14.22
N THR A 124 24.25 33.89 13.40
CA THR A 124 24.12 34.07 11.94
C THR A 124 24.11 32.75 11.15
N GLY A 125 24.46 31.62 11.76
CA GLY A 125 24.69 30.36 11.03
C GLY A 125 23.51 29.42 10.91
N ALA A 126 22.77 29.20 12.01
CA ALA A 126 21.65 28.25 12.03
C ALA A 126 20.35 28.92 11.60
N LYS A 127 19.71 28.42 10.57
CA LYS A 127 18.49 29.00 10.00
C LYS A 127 17.33 28.03 9.92
N GLN A 128 17.61 26.73 9.82
CA GLN A 128 16.62 25.69 9.63
C GLN A 128 17.01 24.41 10.38
N ILE A 129 16.02 23.66 10.87
CA ILE A 129 16.21 22.36 11.54
C ILE A 129 15.36 21.29 10.86
N VAL A 130 15.97 20.13 10.63
CA VAL A 130 15.26 18.88 10.34
C VAL A 130 15.46 17.93 11.53
N CYS A 131 14.36 17.34 11.99
CA CYS A 131 14.33 16.30 13.01
C CYS A 131 13.84 14.99 12.39
N ILE A 132 14.56 13.91 12.69
CA ILE A 132 14.16 12.56 12.31
C ILE A 132 14.09 11.72 13.57
N LEU A 133 12.89 11.30 13.96
CA LEU A 133 12.69 10.41 15.11
C LEU A 133 12.92 8.97 14.68
N ASN A 134 13.48 8.18 15.56
CA ASN A 134 13.81 6.77 15.32
C ASN A 134 14.61 6.55 14.01
N ALA A 135 15.54 7.46 13.75
CA ALA A 135 16.33 7.44 12.53
C ALA A 135 17.14 6.14 12.37
N PRO A 136 17.17 5.53 11.17
CA PRO A 136 18.08 4.41 10.92
C PRO A 136 19.53 4.75 11.23
N ALA A 137 20.30 3.75 11.62
CA ALA A 137 21.74 3.92 11.80
C ALA A 137 22.41 4.29 10.46
N GLY A 138 23.32 5.26 10.50
CA GLY A 138 24.06 5.70 9.32
C GLY A 138 23.30 6.64 8.38
N LEU A 139 22.08 7.06 8.73
CA LEU A 139 21.30 8.01 7.93
C LEU A 139 22.05 9.32 7.70
N GLU A 140 22.85 9.74 8.67
CA GLU A 140 23.68 10.96 8.65
C GLU A 140 24.83 10.90 7.64
N THR A 141 25.19 9.71 7.15
CA THR A 141 26.34 9.54 6.24
C THR A 141 26.07 10.24 4.90
N GLY A 142 27.01 11.08 4.48
CA GLY A 142 26.96 11.79 3.19
C GLY A 142 26.02 12.99 3.17
N VAL A 143 25.41 13.37 4.30
CA VAL A 143 24.54 14.55 4.38
C VAL A 143 25.38 15.80 4.58
N THR A 144 25.44 16.65 3.59
CA THR A 144 26.15 17.94 3.57
C THR A 144 25.21 19.12 3.33
N ASN A 145 24.06 18.85 2.73
CA ASN A 145 23.03 19.84 2.40
C ASN A 145 21.63 19.27 2.69
N LEU A 146 20.65 20.16 2.79
CA LEU A 146 19.23 19.79 2.95
C LEU A 146 18.75 18.92 1.77
N SER A 147 19.23 19.21 0.56
CA SER A 147 18.92 18.43 -0.65
C SER A 147 19.37 16.96 -0.54
N ASP A 148 20.43 16.67 0.22
CA ASP A 148 20.88 15.30 0.42
C ASP A 148 19.86 14.49 1.25
N LEU A 149 19.19 15.12 2.24
CA LEU A 149 18.10 14.51 2.98
C LEU A 149 16.83 14.36 2.14
N GLN A 150 16.52 15.37 1.31
CA GLN A 150 15.38 15.34 0.40
C GLN A 150 15.51 14.24 -0.66
N ALA A 151 16.75 13.89 -1.03
CA ALA A 151 17.04 12.84 -1.99
C ALA A 151 17.14 11.43 -1.38
N LYS A 152 17.03 11.29 -0.05
CA LYS A 152 17.06 9.98 0.61
C LYS A 152 15.80 9.17 0.30
N VAL A 153 15.98 8.03 -0.37
CA VAL A 153 14.93 7.09 -0.76
C VAL A 153 15.31 5.72 -0.26
N GLU A 154 14.58 5.20 0.73
CA GLU A 154 14.87 3.93 1.38
C GLU A 154 13.58 3.20 1.78
N ASP A 155 13.71 1.96 2.20
CA ASP A 155 12.67 1.25 2.93
C ASP A 155 12.65 1.72 4.40
N TYR A 156 11.61 2.47 4.75
CA TYR A 156 11.40 2.95 6.13
C TYR A 156 10.39 2.09 6.90
N CYS A 157 9.91 0.99 6.31
CA CYS A 157 8.90 0.10 6.89
C CYS A 157 9.53 -1.16 7.51
N THR A 158 10.47 -1.79 6.80
CA THR A 158 11.03 -3.09 7.21
C THR A 158 11.79 -3.01 8.54
N GLY A 159 11.44 -3.91 9.46
CA GLY A 159 12.11 -4.09 10.74
C GLY A 159 11.94 -2.95 11.75
N LYS A 160 10.99 -2.05 11.53
CA LYS A 160 10.77 -0.88 12.41
C LYS A 160 9.37 -0.83 12.99
N THR A 161 8.39 -1.32 12.28
CA THR A 161 6.99 -1.37 12.70
C THR A 161 6.75 -2.42 13.80
N GLU A 162 7.49 -3.54 13.77
CA GLU A 162 7.37 -4.62 14.74
C GLU A 162 7.84 -4.20 16.14
N ASP A 163 8.84 -3.33 16.21
CA ASP A 163 9.38 -2.79 17.47
C ASP A 163 8.64 -1.53 17.96
N GLY A 164 7.63 -1.06 17.25
CA GLY A 164 6.97 0.22 17.53
C GLY A 164 7.88 1.43 17.32
N LYS A 165 8.91 1.31 16.48
CA LYS A 165 9.89 2.38 16.21
C LYS A 165 9.67 2.96 14.82
N PHE A 166 8.57 3.63 14.66
CA PHE A 166 8.26 4.29 13.39
C PHE A 166 9.23 5.43 13.10
N VAL A 167 9.78 5.45 11.89
CA VAL A 167 10.55 6.59 11.41
C VAL A 167 9.58 7.75 11.18
N MET A 168 9.88 8.90 11.81
CA MET A 168 9.12 10.13 11.62
C MET A 168 10.07 11.23 11.19
N SER A 169 9.65 12.08 10.27
CA SER A 169 10.44 13.19 9.77
C SER A 169 9.64 14.48 9.80
N ASN A 170 10.32 15.60 9.56
CA ASN A 170 9.61 16.88 9.43
C ASN A 170 8.43 16.75 8.49
N SER A 171 7.28 17.25 8.94
CA SER A 171 6.12 17.44 8.09
C SER A 171 6.41 18.55 7.08
N VAL A 172 6.17 18.29 5.80
CA VAL A 172 6.35 19.26 4.73
C VAL A 172 5.03 19.95 4.43
N TYR A 173 5.01 21.28 4.38
CA TYR A 173 3.79 22.06 4.22
C TYR A 173 4.07 23.46 3.67
N TYR A 174 3.00 24.16 3.24
CA TYR A 174 3.08 25.56 2.86
C TYR A 174 2.72 26.48 4.03
N ASP A 175 3.57 27.48 4.27
CA ASP A 175 3.29 28.62 5.13
C ASP A 175 3.23 29.89 4.28
N GLY A 176 2.06 30.36 3.99
CA GLY A 176 1.87 31.34 2.93
C GLY A 176 2.21 30.72 1.57
N ASP A 177 3.10 31.35 0.84
CA ASP A 177 3.61 30.87 -0.44
C ASP A 177 4.96 30.12 -0.29
N ASN A 178 5.42 29.94 0.97
CA ASN A 178 6.68 29.31 1.27
C ASN A 178 6.51 27.82 1.56
N LEU A 179 7.21 26.98 0.82
CA LEU A 179 7.30 25.55 1.11
C LEU A 179 8.25 25.34 2.30
N ILE A 180 7.73 24.82 3.39
CA ILE A 180 8.50 24.49 4.60
C ILE A 180 8.85 23.00 4.55
N VAL A 181 10.12 22.69 4.37
CA VAL A 181 10.70 21.35 4.40
C VAL A 181 11.53 21.17 5.67
N ALA A 182 12.26 22.22 6.07
CA ALA A 182 12.99 22.30 7.30
C ALA A 182 12.46 23.45 8.15
N THR A 183 12.29 23.22 9.44
CA THR A 183 11.66 24.21 10.33
C THR A 183 12.56 25.43 10.53
N PRO A 184 12.06 26.64 10.27
CA PRO A 184 12.86 27.86 10.43
C PRO A 184 13.29 28.11 11.88
N VAL A 185 14.52 28.58 12.08
CA VAL A 185 15.06 29.04 13.36
C VAL A 185 15.20 30.56 13.31
N LYS A 186 14.54 31.23 14.23
CA LYS A 186 14.66 32.69 14.37
C LYS A 186 15.80 33.05 15.31
N ALA A 187 16.33 34.26 15.19
CA ALA A 187 17.41 34.74 16.07
C ALA A 187 17.01 34.68 17.57
N GLU A 188 15.74 34.91 17.86
CA GLU A 188 15.17 34.84 19.22
C GLU A 188 15.15 33.44 19.84
N ASN A 189 15.23 32.38 19.01
CA ASN A 189 15.27 31.00 19.48
C ASN A 189 16.69 30.59 19.93
N VAL A 190 17.72 31.28 19.48
CA VAL A 190 19.12 30.99 19.80
C VAL A 190 19.52 31.75 21.07
N LYS A 191 19.90 31.04 22.11
CA LYS A 191 20.23 31.58 23.42
C LYS A 191 21.62 31.20 23.87
N LYS A 192 22.15 31.91 24.87
CA LYS A 192 23.48 31.65 25.46
C LYS A 192 23.46 30.52 26.50
N SER A 193 22.27 30.14 26.98
CA SER A 193 22.11 29.04 27.94
C SER A 193 20.96 28.12 27.57
N ALA A 194 21.03 26.86 27.96
CA ALA A 194 19.98 25.87 27.76
C ALA A 194 18.68 26.27 28.44
N SER A 195 18.73 26.86 29.62
CA SER A 195 17.56 27.31 30.38
C SER A 195 16.82 28.47 29.69
N GLU A 196 17.56 29.40 29.09
CA GLU A 196 16.94 30.49 28.31
C GLU A 196 16.33 29.98 27.01
N ALA A 197 16.95 28.98 26.35
CA ALA A 197 16.44 28.39 25.14
C ALA A 197 15.08 27.71 25.35
N LEU A 198 14.88 27.03 26.48
CA LEU A 198 13.60 26.40 26.84
C LEU A 198 12.42 27.37 26.94
N ASN A 199 12.68 28.67 27.17
CA ASN A 199 11.61 29.68 27.20
C ASN A 199 11.14 30.13 25.81
N ASN A 200 11.90 29.80 24.76
CA ASN A 200 11.57 30.13 23.36
C ASN A 200 11.92 28.97 22.43
N PRO A 201 11.29 27.81 22.59
CA PRO A 201 11.59 26.66 21.76
C PRO A 201 11.12 26.86 20.32
N VAL A 202 11.70 26.10 19.41
CA VAL A 202 11.23 25.97 18.03
C VAL A 202 10.29 24.78 17.95
N ASP A 203 9.08 24.97 17.47
CA ASP A 203 8.11 23.89 17.27
C ASP A 203 8.43 23.18 15.93
N ILE A 204 8.85 21.92 16.02
CA ILE A 204 9.10 21.07 14.87
C ILE A 204 7.95 20.06 14.76
N TYR A 205 7.21 20.15 13.69
CA TYR A 205 6.14 19.22 13.41
C TYR A 205 6.68 18.01 12.64
N VAL A 206 6.36 16.82 13.13
CA VAL A 206 6.79 15.56 12.52
C VAL A 206 5.60 14.69 12.12
N GLU A 207 5.81 13.87 11.12
CA GLU A 207 4.85 12.88 10.63
C GLU A 207 5.53 11.54 10.40
N ARG A 208 4.80 10.44 10.58
CA ARG A 208 5.31 9.10 10.28
C ARG A 208 5.49 8.96 8.77
N VAL A 209 6.58 8.29 8.35
CA VAL A 209 6.83 8.02 6.93
C VAL A 209 5.88 6.96 6.38
N VAL A 210 5.30 6.13 7.23
CA VAL A 210 4.37 5.05 6.87
C VAL A 210 2.91 5.48 6.98
N ALA A 211 2.04 4.73 6.31
CA ALA A 211 0.60 4.69 6.51
C ALA A 211 0.20 3.37 7.18
N LYS A 212 -0.99 3.33 7.78
CA LYS A 212 -1.61 2.14 8.37
C LYS A 212 -2.85 1.77 7.56
N VAL A 213 -2.93 0.54 7.11
CA VAL A 213 -4.14 0.00 6.49
C VAL A 213 -4.69 -1.09 7.39
N ARG A 214 -5.98 -1.03 7.66
CA ARG A 214 -6.66 -2.04 8.46
C ARG A 214 -8.03 -2.37 7.85
N ALA A 215 -8.48 -3.60 8.05
CA ALA A 215 -9.77 -4.05 7.57
C ALA A 215 -10.54 -4.81 8.65
N LYS A 216 -11.86 -4.72 8.59
CA LYS A 216 -12.80 -5.45 9.44
C LYS A 216 -13.98 -5.92 8.61
N GLN A 217 -14.61 -7.00 9.05
CA GLN A 217 -15.91 -7.37 8.55
C GLN A 217 -16.99 -6.49 9.20
N LYS A 218 -18.07 -6.24 8.47
CA LYS A 218 -19.25 -5.55 9.01
C LYS A 218 -19.76 -6.24 10.28
N ILE A 219 -20.31 -5.47 11.23
CA ILE A 219 -20.99 -6.02 12.40
C ILE A 219 -22.11 -6.96 11.94
N GLY A 220 -22.13 -8.19 12.46
CA GLY A 220 -23.03 -9.25 12.02
C GLY A 220 -22.51 -10.07 10.84
N GLY A 221 -21.28 -9.82 10.41
CA GLY A 221 -20.62 -10.55 9.32
C GLY A 221 -20.88 -9.97 7.93
N ILE A 222 -20.21 -10.55 6.95
CA ILE A 222 -20.38 -10.21 5.54
C ILE A 222 -21.74 -10.72 5.07
N THR A 223 -22.52 -9.84 4.41
CA THR A 223 -23.79 -10.24 3.81
C THR A 223 -23.56 -10.82 2.41
N ASN A 224 -24.47 -11.71 1.98
CA ASN A 224 -24.44 -12.30 0.64
C ASN A 224 -23.19 -13.12 0.32
N ASN A 225 -22.64 -13.85 1.34
CA ASN A 225 -21.54 -14.77 1.09
C ASN A 225 -21.96 -16.07 0.39
N VAL A 226 -23.23 -16.20 -0.01
CA VAL A 226 -23.72 -17.29 -0.86
C VAL A 226 -24.07 -16.73 -2.22
N VAL A 227 -23.42 -17.24 -3.24
CA VAL A 227 -23.68 -16.87 -4.64
C VAL A 227 -24.36 -18.01 -5.37
N LYS A 228 -25.30 -17.67 -6.25
CA LYS A 228 -25.97 -18.62 -7.12
C LYS A 228 -25.37 -18.52 -8.52
N ILE A 229 -24.92 -19.65 -9.04
CA ILE A 229 -24.28 -19.76 -10.34
C ILE A 229 -24.96 -20.87 -11.13
N THR A 230 -25.34 -20.59 -12.37
CA THR A 230 -25.83 -21.63 -13.28
C THR A 230 -24.63 -22.34 -13.92
N VAL A 231 -24.48 -23.62 -13.62
CA VAL A 231 -23.45 -24.52 -14.14
C VAL A 231 -24.11 -25.58 -15.01
N ASP A 232 -23.74 -25.67 -16.27
CA ASP A 232 -24.34 -26.61 -17.23
C ASP A 232 -25.89 -26.57 -17.26
N GLY A 233 -26.47 -25.37 -17.08
CA GLY A 233 -27.92 -25.15 -17.09
C GLY A 233 -28.62 -25.41 -15.74
N VAL A 234 -27.91 -25.80 -14.70
CA VAL A 234 -28.44 -26.05 -13.33
C VAL A 234 -27.98 -24.95 -12.38
N GLU A 235 -28.87 -24.40 -11.56
CA GLU A 235 -28.53 -23.43 -10.53
C GLU A 235 -27.88 -24.14 -9.33
N HIS A 236 -26.66 -23.72 -8.99
CA HIS A 236 -25.90 -24.17 -7.83
C HIS A 236 -25.71 -23.02 -6.85
N SER A 237 -25.61 -23.33 -5.58
CA SER A 237 -25.36 -22.36 -4.51
C SER A 237 -23.96 -22.60 -3.92
N TYR A 238 -23.09 -21.59 -4.06
CA TYR A 238 -21.72 -21.65 -3.54
C TYR A 238 -21.57 -20.70 -2.36
N THR A 239 -20.96 -21.21 -1.29
CA THR A 239 -20.56 -20.39 -0.13
C THR A 239 -19.15 -19.87 -0.38
N ILE A 240 -18.93 -18.57 -0.17
CA ILE A 240 -17.63 -17.92 -0.29
C ILE A 240 -17.01 -17.84 1.10
N ASN A 241 -15.84 -18.42 1.25
CA ASN A 241 -15.06 -18.45 2.49
C ASN A 241 -13.83 -17.57 2.29
N ILE A 242 -13.59 -16.61 3.19
CA ILE A 242 -12.39 -15.76 3.14
C ILE A 242 -11.23 -16.50 3.76
N ASP A 243 -10.14 -16.65 3.01
CA ASP A 243 -8.91 -17.32 3.44
C ASP A 243 -7.87 -16.33 3.96
N GLY A 244 -7.88 -15.11 3.44
CA GLY A 244 -6.91 -14.12 3.86
C GLY A 244 -7.13 -12.74 3.26
N ILE A 245 -6.39 -11.76 3.78
CA ILE A 245 -6.37 -10.38 3.32
C ILE A 245 -4.92 -9.93 3.24
N ALA A 246 -4.54 -9.27 2.14
CA ALA A 246 -3.22 -8.65 2.00
C ALA A 246 -3.31 -7.35 1.19
N LEU A 247 -2.22 -6.60 1.14
CA LEU A 247 -2.08 -5.42 0.30
C LEU A 247 -1.19 -5.74 -0.89
N SER A 248 -1.71 -5.51 -2.08
CA SER A 248 -0.97 -5.58 -3.33
C SER A 248 -0.61 -4.19 -3.85
N ASN A 249 0.38 -4.12 -4.73
CA ASN A 249 0.86 -2.87 -5.34
C ASN A 249 1.41 -1.89 -4.28
N ARG A 250 2.19 -2.40 -3.35
CA ARG A 250 2.88 -1.62 -2.31
C ARG A 250 4.20 -1.07 -2.83
N SER A 251 4.54 0.16 -2.47
CA SER A 251 5.87 0.69 -2.69
C SER A 251 6.90 0.02 -1.78
N ASP A 252 8.07 -0.30 -2.31
CA ASP A 252 9.18 -0.86 -1.53
C ASP A 252 10.04 0.23 -0.86
N LYS A 253 9.97 1.47 -1.33
CA LYS A 253 10.74 2.61 -0.81
C LYS A 253 9.92 3.90 -0.86
N ALA A 254 10.36 4.89 -0.09
CA ALA A 254 9.79 6.24 -0.08
C ALA A 254 10.86 7.30 0.19
N TYR A 255 10.56 8.56 -0.09
CA TYR A 255 11.37 9.67 0.39
C TYR A 255 11.32 9.75 1.93
N LEU A 256 12.46 10.08 2.53
CA LEU A 256 12.53 10.39 3.96
C LEU A 256 11.70 11.63 4.29
N LEU A 257 11.93 12.71 3.58
CA LEU A 257 11.15 13.94 3.66
C LEU A 257 10.11 13.94 2.53
N LYS A 258 8.87 14.26 2.86
CA LYS A 258 7.80 14.37 1.86
C LYS A 258 8.21 15.35 0.76
N SER A 259 8.12 14.94 -0.50
CA SER A 259 8.40 15.78 -1.65
C SER A 259 7.09 16.35 -2.22
N LEU A 260 7.03 17.67 -2.33
CA LEU A 260 5.95 18.38 -3.03
C LEU A 260 6.45 19.05 -4.32
N THR A 261 7.75 18.94 -4.62
CA THR A 261 8.38 19.60 -5.77
C THR A 261 7.95 18.91 -7.07
N GLY A 262 7.48 19.72 -8.03
CA GLY A 262 7.00 19.21 -9.32
C GLY A 262 5.56 18.72 -9.29
N TYR A 263 4.90 18.82 -8.15
CA TYR A 263 3.48 18.55 -8.03
C TYR A 263 2.67 19.64 -8.74
N SER A 264 2.28 19.36 -9.97
CA SER A 264 1.39 20.22 -10.75
C SER A 264 0.02 19.57 -10.82
N ASN A 265 -0.83 19.80 -9.82
CA ASN A 265 -2.12 19.17 -9.88
C ASN A 265 -3.28 20.15 -9.70
N ASN A 266 -3.90 20.48 -10.82
CA ASN A 266 -5.19 21.15 -10.86
C ASN A 266 -6.35 20.28 -10.34
N LYS A 267 -6.07 18.99 -10.05
CA LYS A 267 -7.06 18.04 -9.55
C LYS A 267 -7.16 18.02 -8.02
N TRP A 268 -6.17 18.63 -7.33
CA TRP A 268 -6.05 18.51 -5.89
C TRP A 268 -6.11 19.86 -5.19
N THR A 269 -7.26 20.23 -4.71
CA THR A 269 -7.48 21.46 -3.96
C THR A 269 -6.91 21.44 -2.53
N TRP A 270 -6.24 20.37 -2.14
CA TRP A 270 -5.69 20.17 -0.80
C TRP A 270 -4.34 20.86 -0.58
N ASN A 271 -3.77 21.45 -1.62
CA ASN A 271 -2.60 22.31 -1.50
C ASN A 271 -2.92 23.70 -0.99
N ASP A 272 -4.17 23.94 -0.58
CA ASP A 272 -4.49 25.19 0.06
C ASP A 272 -3.97 25.20 1.50
N LYS A 273 -3.74 26.39 2.02
CA LYS A 273 -3.19 26.66 3.34
C LYS A 273 -4.04 26.11 4.51
N THR A 274 -5.22 25.57 4.23
CA THR A 274 -6.17 25.05 5.21
C THR A 274 -6.02 23.57 5.48
N ASN A 275 -5.35 22.83 4.59
CA ASN A 275 -5.15 21.38 4.68
C ASN A 275 -3.72 21.00 5.11
N PHE A 276 -3.22 21.72 6.08
CA PHE A 276 -1.92 21.52 6.71
C PHE A 276 -1.62 20.03 6.96
N ARG A 277 -0.49 19.55 6.44
CA ARG A 277 0.07 18.19 6.61
C ARG A 277 -0.63 17.02 5.91
N SER A 278 -1.68 17.27 5.15
CA SER A 278 -2.35 16.21 4.38
C SER A 278 -2.03 16.28 2.90
N PHE A 279 -0.93 16.94 2.55
CA PHE A 279 -0.56 17.10 1.16
C PHE A 279 -0.18 15.76 0.54
N TRP A 280 -0.68 15.58 -0.66
CA TRP A 280 -0.21 14.56 -1.57
C TRP A 280 1.28 14.69 -1.79
N GLU A 281 2.00 13.58 -1.81
CA GLU A 281 3.43 13.60 -2.04
C GLU A 281 3.78 13.11 -3.45
N VAL A 282 4.89 13.61 -3.96
CA VAL A 282 5.45 13.12 -5.22
C VAL A 282 6.31 11.90 -4.93
N MET A 283 6.06 10.81 -5.67
CA MET A 283 6.85 9.58 -5.53
C MET A 283 8.24 9.73 -6.10
N PRO A 284 9.25 9.01 -5.56
CA PRO A 284 10.58 8.98 -6.15
C PRO A 284 10.55 8.52 -7.60
N GLY A 285 11.10 9.35 -8.49
CA GLY A 285 11.21 9.04 -9.90
C GLY A 285 12.43 8.19 -10.23
N LYS A 286 12.92 8.29 -11.48
CA LYS A 286 14.15 7.64 -11.91
C LYS A 286 15.39 8.37 -11.43
N LYS A 287 16.40 7.60 -11.05
CA LYS A 287 17.75 8.10 -10.78
C LYS A 287 18.73 7.32 -11.67
N ASP A 288 19.56 8.04 -12.40
CA ASP A 288 20.53 7.46 -13.35
C ASP A 288 19.88 6.47 -14.35
N GLY A 289 18.63 6.75 -14.76
CA GLY A 289 17.85 5.94 -15.69
C GLY A 289 17.10 4.75 -15.07
N ALA A 290 17.36 4.40 -13.81
CA ALA A 290 16.69 3.33 -13.10
C ALA A 290 15.58 3.84 -12.17
N ASP A 291 14.48 3.10 -12.05
CA ASP A 291 13.42 3.40 -11.10
C ASP A 291 13.95 3.25 -9.66
N GLN A 292 13.68 4.26 -8.83
CA GLN A 292 14.10 4.25 -7.42
C GLN A 292 13.14 3.43 -6.54
N VAL A 293 11.93 3.22 -7.01
CA VAL A 293 10.85 2.51 -6.29
C VAL A 293 10.27 1.45 -7.19
N THR A 294 10.05 0.27 -6.66
CA THR A 294 9.32 -0.81 -7.31
C THR A 294 8.00 -1.08 -6.59
N VAL A 295 7.01 -1.52 -7.36
CA VAL A 295 5.69 -1.86 -6.83
C VAL A 295 5.63 -3.36 -6.56
N GLN A 296 5.38 -3.72 -5.31
CA GLN A 296 5.32 -5.10 -4.84
C GLN A 296 3.92 -5.67 -5.04
N LYS A 297 3.82 -6.75 -5.82
CA LYS A 297 2.58 -7.51 -6.02
C LYS A 297 2.59 -8.76 -5.14
N VAL A 298 1.41 -9.22 -4.75
CA VAL A 298 1.24 -10.47 -4.00
C VAL A 298 0.58 -11.53 -4.89
N SER A 299 0.83 -12.81 -4.60
CA SER A 299 0.10 -13.95 -5.15
C SER A 299 -0.99 -14.40 -4.17
N TRP A 300 -1.88 -15.30 -4.61
CA TRP A 300 -2.87 -15.88 -3.73
C TRP A 300 -2.22 -16.64 -2.56
N ASN A 301 -1.13 -17.37 -2.83
CA ASN A 301 -0.38 -18.09 -1.80
C ASN A 301 0.30 -17.16 -0.78
N ASP A 302 0.73 -15.96 -1.20
CA ASP A 302 1.36 -15.00 -0.29
C ASP A 302 0.35 -14.40 0.72
N ILE A 303 -0.95 -14.43 0.41
CA ILE A 303 -2.01 -13.84 1.26
C ILE A 303 -2.22 -14.66 2.54
N ASP A 304 -2.12 -15.98 2.45
CA ASP A 304 -2.30 -16.89 3.60
C ASP A 304 -1.11 -16.85 4.57
N GLY A 305 0.07 -16.43 4.13
CA GLY A 305 1.33 -16.56 4.86
C GLY A 305 1.89 -15.28 5.49
N ASP A 306 1.28 -14.10 5.31
CA ASP A 306 1.91 -12.85 5.73
C ASP A 306 1.65 -12.46 7.21
N GLY A 307 0.80 -13.22 7.92
CA GLY A 307 0.55 -13.05 9.36
C GLY A 307 -0.25 -11.80 9.75
N HIS A 308 -0.71 -11.01 8.79
CA HIS A 308 -1.47 -9.79 9.05
C HIS A 308 -2.98 -10.01 9.16
N TYR A 309 -3.47 -11.17 8.69
CA TYR A 309 -4.89 -11.54 8.74
C TYR A 309 -5.19 -12.45 9.94
N ASN A 310 -6.26 -12.13 10.68
CA ASN A 310 -6.78 -12.93 11.77
C ASN A 310 -8.19 -13.43 11.41
N ALA A 311 -8.28 -14.70 11.03
CA ALA A 311 -9.54 -15.36 10.67
C ALA A 311 -10.53 -15.45 11.84
N GLU A 312 -10.04 -15.49 13.09
CA GLU A 312 -10.83 -15.63 14.31
C GLU A 312 -11.38 -14.28 14.83
N ALA A 313 -11.10 -13.19 14.12
CA ALA A 313 -11.60 -11.88 14.54
C ALA A 313 -13.13 -11.82 14.46
N THR A 314 -13.77 -11.47 15.58
CA THR A 314 -15.22 -11.28 15.63
C THR A 314 -15.63 -10.16 14.66
N PRO A 315 -16.71 -10.32 13.86
CA PRO A 315 -17.23 -9.28 12.99
C PRO A 315 -17.42 -7.94 13.72
N GLY A 316 -16.91 -6.86 13.13
CA GLY A 316 -16.83 -5.54 13.73
C GLY A 316 -15.47 -5.20 14.32
N ASN A 317 -14.65 -6.19 14.65
CA ASN A 317 -13.26 -6.00 15.04
C ASN A 317 -12.33 -6.10 13.84
N TYR A 318 -11.14 -5.47 13.93
CA TYR A 318 -10.16 -5.54 12.86
C TYR A 318 -9.61 -6.97 12.72
N CYS A 319 -9.74 -7.51 11.52
CA CYS A 319 -9.19 -8.80 11.14
C CYS A 319 -7.88 -8.68 10.34
N PHE A 320 -7.51 -7.49 9.94
CA PHE A 320 -6.29 -7.21 9.19
C PHE A 320 -5.71 -5.87 9.62
N THR A 321 -4.38 -5.80 9.76
CA THR A 321 -3.65 -4.54 9.98
C THR A 321 -2.25 -4.66 9.41
N GLN A 322 -1.85 -3.70 8.57
CA GLN A 322 -0.52 -3.63 7.99
C GLN A 322 -0.05 -2.18 7.86
N TYR A 323 1.24 -1.93 8.14
CA TYR A 323 1.89 -0.65 7.88
C TYR A 323 2.60 -0.72 6.53
N ILE A 324 2.48 0.34 5.73
CA ILE A 324 3.05 0.41 4.39
C ILE A 324 3.62 1.80 4.10
N LEU A 325 4.51 1.85 3.13
CA LEU A 325 5.03 3.11 2.61
C LEU A 325 3.99 3.79 1.70
N PRO A 326 4.07 5.10 1.52
CA PRO A 326 3.19 5.83 0.61
C PRO A 326 3.30 5.29 -0.82
N ASN A 327 2.18 5.32 -1.52
CA ASN A 327 2.07 5.00 -2.94
C ASN A 327 1.09 5.97 -3.58
N THR A 328 1.63 7.03 -4.16
CA THR A 328 0.88 8.10 -4.81
C THR A 328 1.24 8.21 -6.29
N PHE A 329 1.68 7.12 -6.89
CA PHE A 329 1.92 7.07 -8.34
C PHE A 329 0.65 7.39 -9.10
N GLU A 330 0.78 8.20 -10.16
CA GLU A 330 -0.29 8.32 -11.14
C GLU A 330 -0.44 6.97 -11.88
N LYS A 331 -1.69 6.54 -12.07
CA LYS A 331 -1.99 5.33 -12.83
C LYS A 331 -1.55 5.53 -14.28
N THR A 332 -0.43 4.93 -14.67
CA THR A 332 0.08 4.94 -16.04
C THR A 332 0.45 3.52 -16.46
N GLY A 333 -0.26 2.99 -17.47
CA GLY A 333 0.02 1.64 -17.97
C GLY A 333 -0.15 0.57 -16.90
N ASP A 334 0.95 -0.12 -16.55
CA ASP A 334 0.96 -1.21 -15.57
C ASP A 334 1.16 -0.75 -14.11
N VAL A 335 1.30 0.55 -13.86
CA VAL A 335 1.39 1.07 -12.49
C VAL A 335 0.00 1.17 -11.91
N ILE A 336 -0.24 0.42 -10.85
CA ILE A 336 -1.53 0.32 -10.19
C ILE A 336 -1.42 0.89 -8.79
N ASN A 337 -2.53 1.48 -8.33
CA ASN A 337 -2.66 1.95 -6.95
C ASN A 337 -2.65 0.77 -5.97
N THR A 338 -2.23 1.04 -4.75
CA THR A 338 -2.31 0.04 -3.69
C THR A 338 -3.75 -0.44 -3.52
N SER A 339 -3.91 -1.75 -3.52
CA SER A 339 -5.20 -2.41 -3.42
C SER A 339 -5.22 -3.36 -2.25
N ILE A 340 -6.37 -3.45 -1.57
CA ILE A 340 -6.61 -4.57 -0.67
C ILE A 340 -7.06 -5.77 -1.50
N MET A 341 -6.43 -6.90 -1.23
CA MET A 341 -6.72 -8.19 -1.83
C MET A 341 -7.37 -9.07 -0.79
N VAL A 342 -8.50 -9.67 -1.14
CA VAL A 342 -9.20 -10.66 -0.32
C VAL A 342 -9.16 -11.99 -1.05
N ALA A 343 -8.37 -12.93 -0.52
CA ALA A 343 -8.34 -14.30 -1.00
C ALA A 343 -9.53 -15.06 -0.43
N ALA A 344 -10.17 -15.86 -1.26
CA ALA A 344 -11.33 -16.67 -0.89
C ALA A 344 -11.37 -17.96 -1.69
N HIS A 345 -12.16 -18.90 -1.20
CA HIS A 345 -12.54 -20.08 -1.98
C HIS A 345 -14.05 -20.34 -1.92
N LEU A 346 -14.57 -20.88 -2.99
CA LEU A 346 -15.96 -21.25 -3.13
C LEU A 346 -16.13 -22.71 -2.72
N THR A 347 -17.14 -22.98 -1.91
CA THR A 347 -17.55 -24.34 -1.53
C THR A 347 -19.00 -24.57 -1.85
N GLU A 348 -19.34 -25.80 -2.16
CA GLU A 348 -20.70 -26.29 -2.34
C GLU A 348 -20.98 -27.43 -1.36
N THR A 349 -22.17 -27.46 -0.78
CA THR A 349 -22.61 -28.57 0.05
C THR A 349 -23.66 -29.37 -0.70
N VAL A 350 -23.34 -30.61 -1.05
CA VAL A 350 -24.22 -31.56 -1.73
C VAL A 350 -24.38 -32.78 -0.83
N ASP A 351 -25.62 -33.17 -0.51
CA ASP A 351 -25.93 -34.33 0.32
C ASP A 351 -25.19 -34.34 1.67
N GLY A 352 -25.05 -33.14 2.27
CA GLY A 352 -24.35 -32.96 3.56
C GLY A 352 -22.83 -32.99 3.49
N THR A 353 -22.25 -33.13 2.30
CA THR A 353 -20.79 -33.09 2.10
C THR A 353 -20.39 -31.76 1.47
N THR A 354 -19.51 -31.02 2.15
CA THR A 354 -18.93 -29.78 1.63
C THR A 354 -17.66 -30.09 0.84
N LYS A 355 -17.57 -29.56 -0.38
CA LYS A 355 -16.41 -29.69 -1.28
C LYS A 355 -16.10 -28.35 -1.92
N ASN A 356 -14.85 -28.17 -2.36
CA ASN A 356 -14.45 -27.01 -3.15
C ASN A 356 -15.16 -27.02 -4.51
N ALA A 357 -15.51 -25.83 -5.01
CA ALA A 357 -16.17 -25.69 -6.29
C ALA A 357 -15.28 -26.17 -7.45
N ASP A 358 -15.83 -27.02 -8.29
CA ASP A 358 -15.28 -27.35 -9.59
C ASP A 358 -15.94 -26.45 -10.63
N LEU A 359 -15.32 -25.30 -10.91
CA LEU A 359 -15.91 -24.23 -11.69
C LEU A 359 -14.96 -23.69 -12.74
N VAL A 360 -15.43 -23.65 -13.99
CA VAL A 360 -14.71 -23.07 -15.13
C VAL A 360 -15.66 -22.20 -15.93
N TRP A 361 -15.23 -20.98 -16.24
CA TRP A 361 -15.92 -20.08 -17.14
C TRP A 361 -15.33 -20.18 -18.55
N ILE A 362 -16.12 -20.53 -19.53
CA ILE A 362 -15.72 -20.67 -20.94
C ILE A 362 -16.89 -20.31 -21.86
N ARG A 363 -16.64 -19.62 -22.96
CA ARG A 363 -17.65 -19.25 -23.97
C ARG A 363 -18.94 -18.60 -23.42
N GLY A 364 -18.80 -17.78 -22.37
CA GLY A 364 -19.93 -17.05 -21.82
C GLY A 364 -20.77 -17.83 -20.81
N GLY A 365 -20.30 -18.98 -20.31
CA GLY A 365 -21.02 -19.78 -19.33
C GLY A 365 -20.11 -20.50 -18.35
N TYR A 366 -20.68 -20.91 -17.22
CA TYR A 366 -20.01 -21.75 -16.24
C TYR A 366 -20.30 -23.23 -16.50
N THR A 367 -19.28 -24.05 -16.33
CA THR A 367 -19.31 -25.51 -16.42
C THR A 367 -18.31 -26.11 -15.43
N THR A 368 -18.28 -27.42 -15.29
CA THR A 368 -17.25 -28.15 -14.55
C THR A 368 -15.95 -28.21 -15.33
N ASP A 369 -14.85 -28.61 -14.67
CA ASP A 369 -13.55 -28.82 -15.33
C ASP A 369 -13.67 -29.80 -16.51
N LYS A 370 -14.32 -30.93 -16.27
CA LYS A 370 -14.60 -31.93 -17.31
C LYS A 370 -15.51 -31.35 -18.43
N GLY A 371 -16.53 -30.58 -18.07
CA GLY A 371 -17.42 -29.94 -19.02
C GLY A 371 -16.68 -28.98 -19.94
N ALA A 372 -15.79 -28.16 -19.39
CA ALA A 372 -14.96 -27.24 -20.16
C ALA A 372 -14.01 -27.97 -21.13
N LEU A 373 -13.36 -29.04 -20.68
CA LEU A 373 -12.49 -29.85 -21.54
C LEU A 373 -13.28 -30.59 -22.62
N ASN A 374 -14.53 -30.98 -22.37
CA ASN A 374 -15.41 -31.51 -23.42
C ASN A 374 -15.77 -30.44 -24.47
N VAL A 375 -16.01 -29.18 -24.05
CA VAL A 375 -16.20 -28.06 -24.97
C VAL A 375 -14.96 -27.86 -25.85
N ILE A 376 -13.77 -27.97 -25.27
CA ILE A 376 -12.49 -27.89 -25.96
C ILE A 376 -12.35 -29.05 -26.97
N ALA A 377 -12.54 -30.30 -26.52
CA ALA A 377 -12.46 -31.48 -27.38
C ALA A 377 -13.42 -31.36 -28.59
N SER A 378 -14.68 -30.99 -28.35
CA SER A 378 -15.68 -30.79 -29.42
C SER A 378 -15.26 -29.69 -30.38
N ALA A 379 -14.66 -28.59 -29.90
CA ALA A 379 -14.19 -27.52 -30.78
C ALA A 379 -13.00 -27.97 -31.64
N VAL A 380 -12.10 -28.76 -31.08
CA VAL A 380 -10.96 -29.33 -31.82
C VAL A 380 -11.43 -30.33 -32.87
N GLN A 381 -12.39 -31.21 -32.53
CA GLN A 381 -12.95 -32.22 -33.42
C GLN A 381 -13.58 -31.62 -34.68
N THR A 382 -14.06 -30.38 -34.64
CA THR A 382 -14.59 -29.70 -35.85
C THR A 382 -13.52 -29.43 -36.90
N LYS A 383 -12.24 -29.42 -36.50
CA LYS A 383 -11.10 -29.07 -37.36
C LYS A 383 -10.08 -30.19 -37.48
N PHE A 384 -9.82 -30.93 -36.39
CA PHE A 384 -8.87 -32.00 -36.27
C PHE A 384 -9.60 -33.24 -35.78
N ALA A 385 -10.29 -33.94 -36.68
CA ALA A 385 -11.31 -34.90 -36.30
C ALA A 385 -10.80 -36.10 -35.50
N TYR A 386 -9.57 -36.60 -35.82
CA TYR A 386 -9.12 -37.87 -35.28
C TYR A 386 -7.62 -37.87 -34.98
N TYR A 387 -7.23 -38.78 -34.11
CA TYR A 387 -5.83 -39.17 -33.96
C TYR A 387 -5.67 -40.67 -34.10
N LYS A 388 -4.43 -41.09 -34.32
CA LYS A 388 -4.05 -42.47 -34.42
C LYS A 388 -2.71 -42.69 -33.72
N LYS A 389 -2.68 -43.68 -32.81
CA LYS A 389 -1.45 -44.10 -32.18
C LYS A 389 -0.59 -44.86 -33.18
N THR A 390 0.71 -44.65 -33.17
CA THR A 390 1.67 -45.37 -34.02
C THR A 390 1.57 -46.87 -33.80
N GLY A 391 1.33 -47.63 -34.88
CA GLY A 391 1.14 -49.07 -34.83
C GLY A 391 -0.32 -49.54 -34.67
N GLU A 392 -1.26 -48.67 -34.37
CA GLU A 392 -2.68 -49.01 -34.35
C GLU A 392 -3.33 -48.84 -35.76
N SER A 393 -4.39 -49.62 -36.02
CA SER A 393 -5.12 -49.53 -37.30
C SER A 393 -6.34 -48.62 -37.27
N SER A 394 -6.87 -48.34 -36.07
CA SER A 394 -8.08 -47.54 -35.86
C SER A 394 -7.81 -46.09 -35.51
N TYR A 395 -8.68 -45.20 -35.97
CA TYR A 395 -8.71 -43.80 -35.56
C TYR A 395 -9.58 -43.64 -34.32
N LYS A 396 -9.18 -42.68 -33.44
CA LYS A 396 -9.92 -42.29 -32.23
C LYS A 396 -10.20 -40.81 -32.29
N GLU A 397 -11.29 -40.41 -31.70
CA GLU A 397 -11.60 -39.00 -31.49
C GLU A 397 -10.83 -38.46 -30.30
N LEU A 398 -10.45 -37.18 -30.35
CA LEU A 398 -9.86 -36.49 -29.22
C LEU A 398 -10.90 -36.31 -28.11
N GLU A 399 -10.60 -36.76 -26.92
CA GLU A 399 -11.46 -36.71 -25.76
C GLU A 399 -10.94 -35.69 -24.74
N PHE A 400 -11.78 -35.30 -23.76
CA PHE A 400 -11.40 -34.38 -22.69
C PHE A 400 -10.14 -34.85 -21.93
N SER A 401 -9.91 -36.14 -21.81
CA SER A 401 -8.77 -36.73 -21.14
C SER A 401 -7.42 -36.53 -21.86
N ASP A 402 -7.45 -36.11 -23.12
CA ASP A 402 -6.24 -35.87 -23.93
C ASP A 402 -5.66 -34.46 -23.69
N PHE A 403 -6.38 -33.61 -23.00
CA PHE A 403 -6.02 -32.22 -22.77
C PHE A 403 -5.61 -31.93 -21.33
N GLU A 404 -4.79 -30.93 -21.18
CA GLU A 404 -4.42 -30.32 -19.88
C GLU A 404 -4.51 -28.80 -19.96
N TRP A 405 -4.71 -28.15 -18.80
CA TRP A 405 -4.74 -26.70 -18.73
C TRP A 405 -3.35 -26.11 -18.62
N LYS A 406 -3.13 -24.99 -19.29
CA LYS A 406 -1.95 -24.12 -19.15
C LYS A 406 -2.38 -22.70 -18.86
N GLY A 407 -1.68 -22.02 -17.95
CA GLY A 407 -1.89 -20.60 -17.68
C GLY A 407 -1.42 -19.74 -18.85
N GLU A 408 -2.14 -18.65 -19.09
CA GLU A 408 -1.69 -17.60 -20.00
C GLU A 408 -0.57 -16.80 -19.31
N THR A 409 0.60 -16.70 -19.95
CA THR A 409 1.75 -16.01 -19.39
C THR A 409 1.41 -14.54 -19.09
N GLY A 410 1.63 -14.10 -17.86
CA GLY A 410 1.35 -12.74 -17.41
C GLY A 410 -0.11 -12.45 -17.10
N VAL A 411 -1.00 -13.46 -17.14
CA VAL A 411 -2.44 -13.31 -16.87
C VAL A 411 -2.89 -14.40 -15.91
N GLY A 412 -2.80 -14.15 -14.62
CA GLY A 412 -2.98 -15.16 -13.56
C GLY A 412 -4.39 -15.77 -13.45
N TYR A 413 -5.38 -15.21 -14.15
CA TYR A 413 -6.78 -15.68 -14.13
C TYR A 413 -7.21 -16.41 -15.41
N SER A 414 -6.41 -16.35 -16.47
CA SER A 414 -6.75 -16.91 -17.77
C SER A 414 -5.92 -18.16 -18.05
N CYS A 415 -6.56 -19.16 -18.63
CA CYS A 415 -5.90 -20.39 -19.05
C CYS A 415 -6.44 -20.85 -20.40
N TYR A 416 -5.70 -21.73 -21.05
CA TYR A 416 -6.08 -22.41 -22.28
C TYR A 416 -5.74 -23.89 -22.15
N ALA A 417 -6.40 -24.73 -22.93
CA ALA A 417 -6.07 -26.13 -22.99
C ALA A 417 -4.98 -26.40 -24.03
N GLN A 418 -4.17 -27.42 -23.79
CA GLN A 418 -3.28 -28.01 -24.78
C GLN A 418 -3.35 -29.54 -24.73
N LEU A 419 -2.92 -30.21 -25.76
CA LEU A 419 -2.72 -31.64 -25.70
C LEU A 419 -1.65 -31.98 -24.68
N LYS A 420 -1.87 -33.03 -23.88
CA LYS A 420 -0.91 -33.50 -22.89
C LYS A 420 0.42 -33.88 -23.55
N THR A 421 1.53 -33.70 -22.86
CA THR A 421 2.88 -33.95 -23.36
C THR A 421 3.03 -35.40 -23.83
N GLU A 422 2.53 -36.37 -23.06
CA GLU A 422 2.54 -37.77 -23.38
C GLU A 422 1.71 -38.11 -24.63
N PHE A 423 0.69 -37.30 -24.95
CA PHE A 423 -0.08 -37.49 -26.18
C PHE A 423 0.80 -37.34 -27.43
N GLY A 424 1.70 -36.34 -27.43
CA GLY A 424 2.54 -36.01 -28.58
C GLY A 424 3.64 -37.05 -28.92
N THR A 425 3.93 -37.97 -27.99
CA THR A 425 5.05 -38.92 -28.16
C THR A 425 4.74 -40.02 -29.19
N ASP A 426 3.49 -40.55 -29.14
CA ASP A 426 3.12 -41.73 -29.90
C ASP A 426 1.92 -41.51 -30.83
N ASN A 427 1.29 -40.35 -30.81
CA ASN A 427 0.05 -40.10 -31.52
C ASN A 427 0.24 -39.13 -32.69
N LYS A 428 -0.46 -39.39 -33.78
CA LYS A 428 -0.51 -38.56 -34.98
C LYS A 428 -1.93 -38.00 -35.15
N ILE A 429 -2.03 -36.74 -35.53
CA ILE A 429 -3.30 -36.05 -35.79
C ILE A 429 -3.67 -36.18 -37.25
N TYR A 430 -4.96 -36.38 -37.50
CA TYR A 430 -5.54 -36.51 -38.82
C TYR A 430 -6.71 -35.56 -39.03
N GLU A 431 -6.89 -35.09 -40.26
CA GLU A 431 -8.05 -34.31 -40.67
C GLU A 431 -8.77 -35.06 -41.79
N PHE A 432 -10.13 -34.88 -41.86
CA PHE A 432 -10.92 -35.38 -42.96
C PHE A 432 -11.05 -34.30 -44.02
N THR A 433 -10.33 -34.43 -45.12
CA THR A 433 -10.45 -33.57 -46.30
C THR A 433 -11.27 -34.21 -47.41
N GLY A 434 -11.91 -35.37 -47.11
CA GLY A 434 -12.71 -36.18 -48.04
C GLY A 434 -13.11 -37.51 -47.43
N VAL A 435 -13.00 -38.60 -48.18
CA VAL A 435 -13.38 -39.97 -47.73
C VAL A 435 -12.27 -40.61 -46.86
N THR A 436 -11.01 -40.21 -47.03
CA THR A 436 -9.88 -40.79 -46.34
C THR A 436 -9.20 -39.78 -45.44
N PRO A 437 -8.91 -40.11 -44.17
CA PRO A 437 -8.18 -39.22 -43.26
C PRO A 437 -6.75 -38.95 -43.77
N ALA A 438 -6.34 -37.69 -43.77
CA ALA A 438 -4.99 -37.27 -44.10
C ALA A 438 -4.20 -36.93 -42.82
N GLU A 439 -2.97 -37.40 -42.69
CA GLU A 439 -2.10 -37.04 -41.60
C GLU A 439 -1.73 -35.56 -41.66
N VAL A 440 -1.90 -34.87 -40.55
CA VAL A 440 -1.54 -33.46 -40.42
C VAL A 440 -0.10 -33.35 -39.98
N THR A 441 0.77 -32.83 -40.83
CA THR A 441 2.16 -32.54 -40.48
C THR A 441 2.20 -31.59 -39.31
N ASP A 442 3.01 -31.90 -38.28
CA ASP A 442 3.09 -31.15 -37.01
C ASP A 442 1.73 -31.00 -36.31
N GLY A 443 0.88 -32.05 -36.40
CA GLY A 443 -0.51 -32.01 -35.99
C GLY A 443 -0.71 -31.58 -34.54
N VAL A 444 0.11 -32.05 -33.59
CA VAL A 444 0.05 -31.64 -32.16
C VAL A 444 0.31 -30.14 -32.01
N SER A 445 1.34 -29.63 -32.69
CA SER A 445 1.62 -28.18 -32.66
C SER A 445 0.48 -27.36 -33.27
N LYS A 446 -0.13 -27.86 -34.35
CA LYS A 446 -1.29 -27.17 -34.97
C LYS A 446 -2.53 -27.16 -34.09
N VAL A 447 -2.80 -28.26 -33.38
CA VAL A 447 -3.90 -28.30 -32.39
C VAL A 447 -3.62 -27.31 -31.26
N ASN A 448 -2.40 -27.33 -30.69
CA ASN A 448 -2.04 -26.42 -29.61
C ASN A 448 -2.08 -24.95 -30.05
N ASN A 449 -1.61 -24.63 -31.26
CA ASN A 449 -1.70 -23.26 -31.81
C ASN A 449 -3.17 -22.84 -32.03
N TYR A 450 -4.04 -23.75 -32.46
CA TYR A 450 -5.47 -23.49 -32.58
C TYR A 450 -6.10 -23.17 -31.23
N LEU A 451 -5.76 -23.94 -30.18
CA LEU A 451 -6.25 -23.73 -28.81
C LEU A 451 -5.74 -22.43 -28.19
N GLN A 452 -4.54 -22.00 -28.53
CA GLN A 452 -3.92 -20.76 -28.05
C GLN A 452 -4.39 -19.53 -28.82
N SER A 453 -5.11 -19.68 -29.92
CA SER A 453 -5.63 -18.53 -30.66
C SER A 453 -6.81 -17.88 -29.94
N LYS A 454 -6.67 -16.60 -29.64
CA LYS A 454 -7.75 -15.79 -28.99
C LYS A 454 -9.00 -15.69 -29.87
N ASP A 455 -8.85 -15.85 -31.20
CA ASP A 455 -9.96 -15.77 -32.15
C ASP A 455 -10.96 -16.93 -31.99
N ASN A 456 -10.55 -18.02 -31.36
CA ASN A 456 -11.41 -19.20 -31.20
C ASN A 456 -12.29 -19.15 -29.94
N SER A 457 -12.11 -18.14 -29.08
CA SER A 457 -12.84 -17.99 -27.80
C SER A 457 -12.78 -19.23 -26.91
N LEU A 458 -11.62 -19.92 -26.89
CA LEU A 458 -11.38 -21.15 -26.12
C LEU A 458 -10.56 -20.90 -24.85
N TYR A 459 -10.18 -19.65 -24.59
CA TYR A 459 -9.62 -19.29 -23.31
C TYR A 459 -10.66 -19.47 -22.22
N ALA A 460 -10.23 -19.98 -21.10
CA ALA A 460 -11.06 -20.26 -19.95
C ALA A 460 -10.57 -19.54 -18.70
N ARG A 461 -11.43 -19.46 -17.71
CA ARG A 461 -11.14 -18.94 -16.37
C ARG A 461 -11.49 -20.03 -15.37
N LYS A 462 -10.47 -20.68 -14.82
CA LYS A 462 -10.63 -21.82 -13.92
C LYS A 462 -10.42 -21.43 -12.49
N TYR A 463 -11.36 -21.80 -11.63
CA TYR A 463 -11.28 -21.67 -10.17
C TYR A 463 -10.59 -22.92 -9.59
N THR A 464 -9.26 -22.94 -9.59
CA THR A 464 -8.51 -24.09 -9.07
C THR A 464 -8.79 -24.30 -7.59
N ASP A 465 -9.35 -25.47 -7.22
CA ASP A 465 -9.85 -25.76 -5.88
C ASP A 465 -10.85 -24.71 -5.35
N GLY A 466 -11.67 -24.14 -6.23
CA GLY A 466 -12.61 -23.08 -5.90
C GLY A 466 -11.98 -21.71 -5.60
N LYS A 467 -10.66 -21.57 -5.75
CA LYS A 467 -9.93 -20.34 -5.35
C LYS A 467 -10.30 -19.15 -6.21
N SER A 468 -10.52 -18.05 -5.52
CA SER A 468 -10.80 -16.74 -6.11
C SER A 468 -10.22 -15.63 -5.27
N TYR A 469 -10.19 -14.42 -5.80
CA TYR A 469 -9.87 -13.24 -5.04
C TYR A 469 -10.73 -12.05 -5.47
N TYR A 470 -10.81 -11.08 -4.57
CA TYR A 470 -11.42 -9.78 -4.80
C TYR A 470 -10.35 -8.73 -4.55
N PHE A 471 -10.40 -7.62 -5.27
CA PHE A 471 -9.54 -6.50 -4.97
C PHE A 471 -10.32 -5.18 -4.99
N VAL A 472 -9.87 -4.25 -4.16
CA VAL A 472 -10.41 -2.90 -4.10
C VAL A 472 -9.23 -1.94 -4.03
N GLU A 473 -9.13 -1.04 -4.99
CA GLU A 473 -8.15 0.06 -4.91
C GLU A 473 -8.48 0.95 -3.71
N ILE A 474 -7.45 1.33 -2.97
CA ILE A 474 -7.63 2.19 -1.81
C ILE A 474 -7.75 3.63 -2.28
N GLU A 475 -8.91 4.21 -2.07
CA GLU A 475 -9.20 5.61 -2.37
C GLU A 475 -8.72 6.49 -1.22
N HIS A 476 -7.87 7.47 -1.51
CA HIS A 476 -7.52 8.52 -0.54
C HIS A 476 -8.60 9.61 -0.49
N VAL A 477 -9.22 9.91 -1.62
CA VAL A 477 -10.39 10.81 -1.69
C VAL A 477 -11.48 10.13 -2.49
N ALA A 478 -12.68 10.10 -1.90
CA ALA A 478 -13.85 9.57 -2.55
C ALA A 478 -14.25 10.36 -3.79
N ALA A 479 -14.81 9.66 -4.77
CA ALA A 479 -15.59 10.30 -5.81
C ALA A 479 -16.74 11.12 -5.19
N THR A 480 -17.02 12.28 -5.76
CA THR A 480 -18.13 13.14 -5.32
C THR A 480 -19.00 13.51 -6.51
N GLY A 481 -20.30 13.65 -6.27
CA GLY A 481 -21.27 13.96 -7.33
C GLY A 481 -21.71 12.73 -8.12
N SER A 482 -22.51 12.96 -9.15
CA SER A 482 -23.03 11.92 -10.05
C SER A 482 -23.16 12.45 -11.47
N GLY A 483 -23.11 11.57 -12.46
CA GLY A 483 -23.19 11.92 -13.87
C GLY A 483 -21.99 12.72 -14.38
N GLU A 484 -22.19 13.61 -15.33
CA GLU A 484 -21.10 14.38 -15.98
C GLU A 484 -20.39 15.38 -15.05
N THR A 485 -20.96 15.65 -13.87
CA THR A 485 -20.36 16.52 -12.84
C THR A 485 -19.64 15.76 -11.75
N ALA A 486 -19.53 14.45 -11.87
CA ALA A 486 -18.82 13.62 -10.90
C ALA A 486 -17.33 13.96 -10.88
N THR A 487 -16.78 14.18 -9.69
CA THR A 487 -15.33 14.22 -9.49
C THR A 487 -14.86 12.79 -9.21
N PRO A 488 -13.95 12.23 -10.01
CA PRO A 488 -13.48 10.87 -9.79
C PRO A 488 -12.75 10.72 -8.45
N ALA A 489 -12.74 9.52 -7.93
CA ALA A 489 -11.93 9.18 -6.77
C ALA A 489 -10.45 9.40 -7.07
N ILE A 490 -9.68 9.71 -6.03
CA ILE A 490 -8.22 9.76 -6.10
C ILE A 490 -7.68 8.62 -5.27
N ASN A 491 -7.10 7.64 -5.95
CA ASN A 491 -6.57 6.44 -5.34
C ASN A 491 -5.12 6.65 -4.95
N GLY A 492 -4.70 6.07 -3.82
CA GLY A 492 -3.32 6.11 -3.36
C GLY A 492 -3.19 6.08 -1.85
N ILE A 493 -1.96 5.92 -1.41
CA ILE A 493 -1.58 5.86 0.00
C ILE A 493 -0.67 7.05 0.31
N VAL A 494 -1.12 7.89 1.22
CA VAL A 494 -0.35 9.03 1.76
C VAL A 494 0.18 8.67 3.14
N ARG A 495 1.41 9.06 3.43
CA ARG A 495 2.04 8.83 4.75
C ARG A 495 1.21 9.42 5.90
N ASN A 496 1.38 8.89 7.08
CA ASN A 496 0.73 9.34 8.32
C ASN A 496 -0.80 9.32 8.28
N HIS A 497 -1.41 8.39 7.51
CA HIS A 497 -2.86 8.18 7.42
C HIS A 497 -3.24 6.75 7.82
N ILE A 498 -4.44 6.59 8.36
CA ILE A 498 -5.08 5.29 8.56
C ILE A 498 -6.16 5.12 7.50
N TYR A 499 -6.07 4.02 6.77
CA TYR A 499 -7.08 3.57 5.81
C TYR A 499 -7.89 2.45 6.46
N ASP A 500 -9.13 2.76 6.81
CA ASP A 500 -10.03 1.86 7.54
C ASP A 500 -11.08 1.30 6.59
N LEU A 501 -10.94 0.01 6.26
CA LEU A 501 -11.83 -0.68 5.35
C LEU A 501 -12.86 -1.51 6.12
N THR A 502 -14.10 -1.47 5.65
CA THR A 502 -15.14 -2.37 6.14
C THR A 502 -15.64 -3.24 4.99
N LEU A 503 -15.48 -4.54 5.12
CA LEU A 503 -16.01 -5.53 4.18
C LEU A 503 -17.50 -5.73 4.48
N ASN A 504 -18.37 -5.28 3.59
CA ASN A 504 -19.82 -5.23 3.82
C ASN A 504 -20.56 -6.41 3.20
N SER A 505 -20.25 -6.74 1.95
CA SER A 505 -20.94 -7.77 1.18
C SER A 505 -20.06 -8.31 0.06
N ILE A 506 -20.38 -9.51 -0.37
CA ILE A 506 -19.79 -10.16 -1.54
C ILE A 506 -20.93 -10.44 -2.53
N ALA A 507 -20.74 -10.07 -3.78
CA ALA A 507 -21.65 -10.39 -4.85
C ALA A 507 -20.88 -10.97 -6.03
N GLY A 508 -21.06 -12.24 -6.31
CA GLY A 508 -20.36 -12.96 -7.37
C GLY A 508 -19.15 -13.77 -6.89
N PRO A 509 -18.63 -14.64 -7.77
CA PRO A 509 -17.63 -15.65 -7.40
C PRO A 509 -16.20 -15.12 -7.26
N GLY A 510 -15.97 -13.84 -7.53
CA GLY A 510 -14.63 -13.26 -7.54
C GLY A 510 -13.82 -13.58 -8.80
N ILE A 511 -12.60 -13.08 -8.85
CA ILE A 511 -11.65 -13.34 -9.93
C ILE A 511 -11.05 -14.73 -9.72
N PRO A 512 -11.16 -15.65 -10.69
CA PRO A 512 -10.63 -17.01 -10.54
C PRO A 512 -9.10 -17.02 -10.42
N VAL A 513 -8.61 -18.00 -9.69
CA VAL A 513 -7.18 -18.27 -9.54
C VAL A 513 -6.84 -19.56 -10.24
N PHE A 514 -6.18 -19.47 -11.38
CA PHE A 514 -5.69 -20.64 -12.09
C PHE A 514 -4.43 -21.21 -11.42
N ASN A 515 -3.43 -20.36 -11.21
CA ASN A 515 -2.21 -20.71 -10.49
C ASN A 515 -2.04 -19.81 -9.26
N PRO A 516 -2.19 -20.34 -8.05
CA PRO A 516 -2.13 -19.53 -6.83
C PRO A 516 -0.74 -18.94 -6.52
N ALA A 517 0.32 -19.37 -7.22
CA ALA A 517 1.65 -18.80 -7.09
C ALA A 517 1.90 -17.57 -8.00
N ASP A 518 0.99 -17.30 -8.95
CA ASP A 518 1.16 -16.18 -9.87
C ASP A 518 0.93 -14.83 -9.18
N LYS A 519 1.92 -13.94 -9.31
CA LYS A 519 1.88 -12.54 -8.81
C LYS A 519 1.22 -11.56 -9.78
N ASN A 520 0.84 -12.01 -10.95
CA ASN A 520 0.19 -11.20 -11.97
C ASN A 520 -1.31 -11.10 -11.70
N ILE A 521 -1.67 -10.26 -10.76
CA ILE A 521 -3.07 -9.96 -10.48
C ILE A 521 -3.55 -8.98 -11.54
N PRO A 522 -4.64 -9.25 -12.26
CA PRO A 522 -5.14 -8.40 -13.33
C PRO A 522 -5.53 -7.02 -12.80
N GLN A 523 -5.25 -6.01 -13.59
CA GLN A 523 -5.49 -4.62 -13.24
C GLN A 523 -6.96 -4.24 -13.23
N GLU A 524 -7.70 -4.75 -14.18
CA GLU A 524 -9.17 -4.63 -14.28
C GLU A 524 -9.71 -5.82 -15.07
N PRO A 525 -10.72 -6.53 -14.57
CA PRO A 525 -11.45 -7.47 -15.41
C PRO A 525 -12.18 -6.67 -16.48
N LYS A 526 -11.93 -6.95 -17.75
CA LYS A 526 -12.64 -6.32 -18.86
C LYS A 526 -14.14 -6.65 -18.91
N ASP A 527 -14.56 -7.65 -18.15
CA ASP A 527 -15.95 -8.09 -18.06
C ASP A 527 -16.51 -7.73 -16.69
N GLU A 528 -17.23 -6.63 -16.63
CA GLU A 528 -17.77 -5.99 -15.42
C GLU A 528 -18.77 -6.85 -14.61
N ASN A 529 -19.17 -8.02 -15.13
CA ASN A 529 -20.29 -8.79 -14.58
C ASN A 529 -19.91 -9.92 -13.60
N LEU A 530 -18.64 -10.12 -13.28
CA LEU A 530 -18.20 -11.33 -12.60
C LEU A 530 -17.62 -11.15 -11.18
N TYR A 531 -17.34 -9.93 -10.72
CA TYR A 531 -16.48 -9.74 -9.56
C TYR A 531 -16.93 -8.59 -8.66
N PHE A 532 -17.55 -8.90 -7.51
CA PHE A 532 -17.99 -7.83 -6.64
C PHE A 532 -17.72 -8.13 -5.16
N LEU A 533 -16.90 -7.31 -4.54
CA LEU A 533 -16.78 -7.19 -3.10
C LEU A 533 -17.30 -5.81 -2.69
N GLY A 534 -18.38 -5.76 -1.93
CA GLY A 534 -18.82 -4.53 -1.30
C GLY A 534 -17.89 -4.21 -0.12
N ALA A 535 -16.98 -3.28 -0.30
CA ALA A 535 -16.12 -2.78 0.76
C ALA A 535 -16.32 -1.28 0.94
N ARG A 536 -16.31 -0.84 2.19
CA ARG A 536 -16.28 0.56 2.53
C ARG A 536 -14.87 0.91 2.98
N VAL A 537 -14.24 1.85 2.28
CA VAL A 537 -12.95 2.41 2.70
C VAL A 537 -13.21 3.68 3.50
N ASN A 538 -12.83 3.69 4.77
CA ASN A 538 -12.73 4.89 5.56
C ASN A 538 -11.26 5.27 5.65
N VAL A 539 -10.86 6.39 5.11
CA VAL A 539 -9.52 6.91 5.30
C VAL A 539 -9.52 7.69 6.61
N LEU A 540 -8.92 7.13 7.62
CA LEU A 540 -8.67 7.82 8.85
C LEU A 540 -7.29 8.45 8.75
N ASP A 541 -7.29 9.69 9.00
CA ASP A 541 -6.07 10.40 9.33
C ASP A 541 -5.65 9.86 10.72
N TRP A 542 -4.46 9.02 10.84
CA TRP A 542 -4.21 9.80 11.84
C TRP A 542 -4.94 11.08 11.43
N ARG A 543 -5.45 11.15 10.22
CA ARG A 543 -6.59 11.96 9.79
C ARG A 543 -7.58 11.07 9.04
N ILE A 544 -8.86 11.09 9.43
CA ILE A 544 -9.93 10.28 8.83
C ILE A 544 -10.42 10.90 7.54
N VAL A 545 -10.44 10.13 6.46
CA VAL A 545 -11.31 10.37 5.30
C VAL A 545 -12.25 9.17 5.20
N SER A 546 -13.52 9.34 5.51
CA SER A 546 -14.51 8.27 5.45
C SER A 546 -15.08 8.16 4.05
N GLN A 547 -14.99 6.98 3.45
CA GLN A 547 -15.66 6.64 2.21
C GLN A 547 -16.57 5.43 2.39
N GLY A 548 -17.83 5.56 1.99
CA GLY A 548 -18.73 4.44 1.81
C GLY A 548 -18.78 4.03 0.35
N VAL A 549 -18.51 2.79 0.05
CA VAL A 549 -18.73 2.21 -1.27
C VAL A 549 -19.79 1.13 -1.11
N GLU A 550 -20.98 1.37 -1.66
CA GLU A 550 -21.99 0.36 -1.89
C GLU A 550 -21.94 0.00 -3.38
N PHE A 551 -21.80 -1.28 -3.67
CA PHE A 551 -21.91 -1.78 -5.02
C PHE A 551 -23.25 -2.50 -5.18
N ASP A 552 -24.06 -2.02 -6.10
CA ASP A 552 -25.25 -2.72 -6.58
C ASP A 552 -24.94 -3.15 -8.02
N ASN A 553 -24.98 -4.46 -8.27
CA ASN A 553 -24.72 -5.09 -9.58
C ASN A 553 -23.38 -4.72 -10.24
N GLY A 554 -22.33 -4.51 -9.45
CA GLY A 554 -20.96 -4.37 -9.96
C GLY A 554 -20.56 -3.03 -10.53
N ILE A 555 -21.38 -2.03 -10.36
CA ILE A 555 -21.07 -0.67 -10.75
C ILE A 555 -21.14 0.20 -9.49
N LYS A 556 -20.09 0.99 -9.26
CA LYS A 556 -20.10 2.03 -8.24
C LYS A 556 -21.21 3.01 -8.57
N LYS A 557 -22.22 3.13 -7.71
CA LYS A 557 -23.22 4.19 -7.79
C LYS A 557 -22.64 5.52 -7.39
#